data_3b8d82d7a77c81232ecadd720c6c3808
#
_entry.id   3b8d82d7a77c81232ecadd720c6c3808
#
_cell.length_a   1.000
_cell.length_b   1.000
_cell.length_c   1.000
_cell.angle_alpha   90.00
_cell.angle_beta   90.00
_cell.angle_gamma   90.00
#
_symmetry.space_group_name_H-M   'P 1'
#
loop_
_entity.id
_entity.type
_entity.pdbx_description
1 polymer ?
#
loop_
_entity_poly.entity_id
_entity_poly.type
_entity_poly.pdbx_seq_one_letter_code
_entity_poly.pdbx_strand_id
1 'polypeptide(L)'
;LTLKVLTFDRNLAARAGGEVVIGIIYKADEKAWADGLSKSFAAYSDKKVNGLPVKVLLHQFVDANELGTWMGSAKVSTALVSSGLSDQAGAIHKAAAERKCLTIGDGAFPGKGGALGFAIEAGKPKIVIHRQRSKDEGVDFSADLLQIAKVL
;
A
#
# COMPACT_ATOMS: atom_id res chain seq x y z
N LEU A 1 10.37 -2.02 -4.50
CA LEU A 1 9.53 -3.23 -4.32
C LEU A 1 8.04 -2.92 -4.49
N THR A 2 7.56 -1.80 -3.90
CA THR A 2 6.15 -1.37 -4.05
C THR A 2 5.76 -1.22 -5.52
N LEU A 3 6.55 -0.49 -6.30
CA LEU A 3 6.24 -0.26 -7.71
C LEU A 3 6.19 -1.58 -8.49
N LYS A 4 7.11 -2.50 -8.18
CA LYS A 4 7.14 -3.81 -8.83
C LYS A 4 5.90 -4.63 -8.49
N VAL A 5 5.47 -4.64 -7.24
CA VAL A 5 4.26 -5.36 -6.81
C VAL A 5 3.03 -4.83 -7.54
N LEU A 6 2.93 -3.53 -7.72
CA LEU A 6 1.80 -2.91 -8.42
C LEU A 6 1.71 -3.36 -9.89
N THR A 7 2.82 -3.72 -10.52
CA THR A 7 2.79 -4.24 -11.90
C THR A 7 2.03 -5.55 -12.02
N PHE A 8 1.86 -6.29 -10.92
CA PHE A 8 1.14 -7.55 -10.90
C PHE A 8 -0.36 -7.41 -10.59
N ASP A 9 -0.82 -6.17 -10.33
CA ASP A 9 -2.24 -5.91 -10.11
C ASP A 9 -2.95 -5.69 -11.45
N ARG A 10 -3.77 -6.65 -11.85
CA ARG A 10 -4.51 -6.57 -13.12
C ARG A 10 -5.60 -5.50 -13.11
N ASN A 11 -5.99 -5.02 -11.93
CA ASN A 11 -6.99 -3.95 -11.78
C ASN A 11 -6.37 -2.57 -11.58
N LEU A 12 -5.04 -2.42 -11.68
CA LEU A 12 -4.38 -1.17 -11.35
C LEU A 12 -4.92 0.01 -12.13
N ALA A 13 -5.06 -0.12 -13.44
CA ALA A 13 -5.56 0.98 -14.28
C ALA A 13 -6.99 1.38 -13.90
N ALA A 14 -7.85 0.42 -13.58
CA ALA A 14 -9.22 0.69 -13.15
C ALA A 14 -9.27 1.39 -11.79
N ARG A 15 -8.38 1.00 -10.85
CA ARG A 15 -8.31 1.62 -9.53
C ARG A 15 -7.66 3.00 -9.55
N ALA A 16 -6.57 3.12 -10.29
CA ALA A 16 -5.74 4.33 -10.31
C ALA A 16 -6.26 5.41 -11.26
N GLY A 17 -6.99 5.05 -12.30
CA GLY A 17 -7.32 5.97 -13.37
C GLY A 17 -6.08 6.34 -14.18
N GLY A 18 -5.82 7.62 -14.36
CA GLY A 18 -4.69 8.11 -15.17
C GLY A 18 -3.37 8.24 -14.43
N GLU A 19 -3.35 8.08 -13.11
CA GLU A 19 -2.15 8.31 -12.29
C GLU A 19 -2.19 7.40 -11.06
N VAL A 20 -1.06 6.76 -10.75
CA VAL A 20 -0.91 5.98 -9.52
C VAL A 20 -0.54 6.93 -8.39
N VAL A 21 -1.46 7.12 -7.43
CA VAL A 21 -1.21 7.96 -6.26
C VAL A 21 -0.88 7.05 -5.08
N ILE A 22 0.34 7.17 -4.57
CA ILE A 22 0.82 6.44 -3.41
C ILE A 22 0.76 7.36 -2.19
N GLY A 23 -0.04 6.99 -1.19
CA GLY A 23 -0.08 7.69 0.09
C GLY A 23 0.85 7.02 1.09
N ILE A 24 1.70 7.79 1.73
CA ILE A 24 2.53 7.32 2.85
C ILE A 24 1.83 7.75 4.13
N ILE A 25 1.25 6.78 4.83
CA ILE A 25 0.45 7.01 6.03
C ILE A 25 1.33 6.72 7.24
N TYR A 26 1.56 7.72 8.08
CA TYR A 26 2.48 7.58 9.20
C TYR A 26 1.87 8.02 10.52
N LYS A 27 2.30 7.37 11.59
CA LYS A 27 2.03 7.79 12.96
C LYS A 27 2.85 9.04 13.27
N ALA A 28 2.32 9.94 14.09
CA ALA A 28 2.93 11.25 14.35
C ALA A 28 4.42 11.19 14.70
N ASP A 29 4.86 10.18 15.47
CA ASP A 29 6.26 9.99 15.86
C ASP A 29 7.11 9.24 14.83
N GLU A 30 6.53 8.89 13.67
CA GLU A 30 7.20 8.16 12.60
C GLU A 30 7.39 8.99 11.32
N LYS A 31 7.34 10.32 11.46
CA LYS A 31 7.50 11.21 10.30
C LYS A 31 8.85 11.04 9.61
N ALA A 32 9.91 10.75 10.36
CA ALA A 32 11.25 10.52 9.78
C ALA A 32 11.25 9.32 8.83
N TRP A 33 10.54 8.25 9.18
CA TRP A 33 10.36 7.10 8.30
C TRP A 33 9.63 7.52 7.01
N ALA A 34 8.55 8.29 7.15
CA ALA A 34 7.77 8.75 6.00
C ALA A 34 8.59 9.65 5.07
N ASP A 35 9.38 10.58 5.63
CA ASP A 35 10.24 11.46 4.85
C ASP A 35 11.32 10.67 4.11
N GLY A 36 11.93 9.69 4.77
CA GLY A 36 12.93 8.81 4.15
C GLY A 36 12.35 8.00 3.00
N LEU A 37 11.16 7.45 3.18
CA LEU A 37 10.48 6.67 2.14
C LEU A 37 10.09 7.56 0.95
N SER A 38 9.60 8.76 1.21
CA SER A 38 9.27 9.73 0.17
C SER A 38 10.50 10.10 -0.67
N LYS A 39 11.65 10.29 -0.02
CA LYS A 39 12.91 10.55 -0.73
C LYS A 39 13.33 9.37 -1.60
N SER A 40 13.12 8.14 -1.12
CA SER A 40 13.40 6.94 -1.91
C SER A 40 12.56 6.88 -3.18
N PHE A 41 11.28 7.25 -3.10
CA PHE A 41 10.43 7.34 -4.28
C PHE A 41 10.85 8.47 -5.23
N ALA A 42 11.34 9.60 -4.71
CA ALA A 42 11.79 10.71 -5.54
C ALA A 42 12.92 10.31 -6.49
N ALA A 43 13.76 9.35 -6.11
CA ALA A 43 14.80 8.80 -6.97
C ALA A 43 14.23 8.07 -8.21
N TYR A 44 12.94 7.73 -8.19
CA TYR A 44 12.23 7.06 -9.28
C TYR A 44 11.10 7.92 -9.84
N SER A 45 11.21 9.25 -9.75
CA SER A 45 10.14 10.19 -10.11
C SER A 45 9.73 10.12 -11.58
N ASP A 46 10.62 9.67 -12.46
CA ASP A 46 10.37 9.45 -13.89
C ASP A 46 9.88 8.04 -14.23
N LYS A 47 9.84 7.15 -13.24
CA LYS A 47 9.36 5.78 -13.44
C LYS A 47 7.83 5.74 -13.51
N LYS A 48 7.34 4.86 -14.39
CA LYS A 48 5.92 4.59 -14.54
C LYS A 48 5.61 3.16 -14.13
N VAL A 49 4.39 2.92 -13.68
CA VAL A 49 3.89 1.57 -13.42
C VAL A 49 2.86 1.23 -14.50
N ASN A 50 3.16 0.24 -15.33
CA ASN A 50 2.30 -0.14 -16.46
C ASN A 50 1.88 1.04 -17.32
N GLY A 51 2.82 1.98 -17.56
CA GLY A 51 2.59 3.18 -18.36
C GLY A 51 1.93 4.34 -17.63
N LEU A 52 1.58 4.18 -16.34
CA LEU A 52 0.94 5.22 -15.54
C LEU A 52 1.98 6.00 -14.73
N PRO A 53 1.91 7.33 -14.71
CA PRO A 53 2.78 8.12 -13.85
C PRO A 53 2.46 7.88 -12.37
N VAL A 54 3.45 8.11 -11.52
CA VAL A 54 3.35 7.88 -10.07
C VAL A 54 3.48 9.20 -9.33
N LYS A 55 2.58 9.43 -8.38
CA LYS A 55 2.60 10.57 -7.47
C LYS A 55 2.64 10.05 -6.04
N VAL A 56 3.46 10.66 -5.19
CA VAL A 56 3.62 10.25 -3.78
C VAL A 56 3.18 11.39 -2.88
N LEU A 57 2.31 11.10 -1.92
CA LEU A 57 1.80 12.04 -0.92
C LEU A 57 2.05 11.49 0.48
N LEU A 58 2.33 12.38 1.43
CA LEU A 58 2.44 12.03 2.85
C LEU A 58 1.17 12.44 3.58
N HIS A 59 0.72 11.61 4.53
CA HIS A 59 -0.44 11.89 5.34
C HIS A 59 -0.26 11.36 6.75
N GLN A 60 -0.35 12.24 7.75
CA GLN A 60 -0.30 11.83 9.15
C GLN A 60 -1.63 11.18 9.53
N PHE A 61 -1.56 10.00 10.14
CA PHE A 61 -2.76 9.29 10.59
C PHE A 61 -3.39 10.02 11.79
N VAL A 62 -4.69 10.27 11.71
CA VAL A 62 -5.51 10.82 12.79
C VAL A 62 -6.48 9.74 13.27
N ASP A 63 -7.37 9.31 12.40
CA ASP A 63 -8.28 8.19 12.62
C ASP A 63 -8.71 7.60 11.26
N ALA A 64 -9.39 6.46 11.31
CA ALA A 64 -9.78 5.74 10.07
C ALA A 64 -10.79 6.53 9.22
N ASN A 65 -11.71 7.27 9.85
CA ASN A 65 -12.68 8.08 9.11
C ASN A 65 -12.01 9.19 8.32
N GLU A 66 -11.12 9.92 8.98
CA GLU A 66 -10.35 10.99 8.33
C GLU A 66 -9.47 10.43 7.21
N LEU A 67 -8.84 9.29 7.46
CA LEU A 67 -8.02 8.61 6.45
C LEU A 67 -8.84 8.25 5.21
N GLY A 68 -10.00 7.65 5.40
CA GLY A 68 -10.90 7.29 4.30
C GLY A 68 -11.34 8.49 3.48
N THR A 69 -11.68 9.60 4.13
CA THR A 69 -12.04 10.84 3.46
C THR A 69 -10.87 11.37 2.63
N TRP A 70 -9.66 11.38 3.20
CA TRP A 70 -8.46 11.84 2.50
C TRP A 70 -8.13 10.92 1.31
N MET A 71 -8.22 9.61 1.48
CA MET A 71 -7.99 8.64 0.39
C MET A 71 -8.91 8.92 -0.81
N GLY A 72 -10.17 9.22 -0.54
CA GLY A 72 -11.15 9.53 -1.58
C GLY A 72 -10.86 10.85 -2.29
N SER A 73 -10.57 11.90 -1.54
CA SER A 73 -10.34 13.23 -2.14
C SER A 73 -9.00 13.34 -2.85
N ALA A 74 -7.95 12.67 -2.34
CA ALA A 74 -6.63 12.64 -2.97
C ALA A 74 -6.51 11.55 -4.03
N LYS A 75 -7.52 10.70 -4.20
CA LYS A 75 -7.56 9.58 -5.16
C LYS A 75 -6.40 8.61 -4.97
N VAL A 76 -6.13 8.26 -3.72
CA VAL A 76 -5.03 7.35 -3.36
C VAL A 76 -5.38 5.93 -3.81
N SER A 77 -4.52 5.31 -4.59
CA SER A 77 -4.70 3.94 -5.07
C SER A 77 -3.90 2.91 -4.25
N THR A 78 -2.85 3.36 -3.57
CA THR A 78 -2.00 2.50 -2.75
C THR A 78 -1.55 3.28 -1.52
N ALA A 79 -1.68 2.69 -0.35
CA ALA A 79 -1.27 3.30 0.92
C ALA A 79 -0.16 2.47 1.57
N LEU A 80 0.97 3.11 1.84
CA LEU A 80 2.07 2.53 2.61
C LEU A 80 1.89 2.96 4.06
N VAL A 81 1.79 2.00 4.96
CA VAL A 81 1.38 2.23 6.36
C VAL A 81 2.57 1.99 7.28
N SER A 82 2.87 2.96 8.15
CA SER A 82 3.99 2.84 9.09
C SER A 82 3.72 1.74 10.14
N SER A 83 4.79 1.10 10.62
CA SER A 83 4.68 -0.05 11.53
C SER A 83 3.98 0.28 12.85
N GLY A 84 4.08 1.52 13.33
CA GLY A 84 3.41 1.96 14.55
C GLY A 84 1.89 1.99 14.45
N LEU A 85 1.34 1.84 13.25
CA LEU A 85 -0.11 1.79 13.01
C LEU A 85 -0.66 0.37 12.91
N SER A 86 0.12 -0.65 13.22
CA SER A 86 -0.34 -2.04 13.08
C SER A 86 -1.58 -2.38 13.92
N ASP A 87 -1.77 -1.73 15.07
CA ASP A 87 -2.99 -1.91 15.88
C ASP A 87 -4.23 -1.33 15.22
N GLN A 88 -4.06 -0.49 14.20
CA GLN A 88 -5.13 0.11 13.41
C GLN A 88 -5.34 -0.60 12.07
N ALA A 89 -4.64 -1.71 11.83
CA ALA A 89 -4.64 -2.37 10.53
C ALA A 89 -6.04 -2.73 10.03
N GLY A 90 -6.89 -3.28 10.89
CA GLY A 90 -8.27 -3.63 10.53
C GLY A 90 -9.12 -2.42 10.14
N ALA A 91 -9.02 -1.32 10.91
CA ALA A 91 -9.75 -0.09 10.62
C ALA A 91 -9.24 0.59 9.35
N ILE A 92 -7.92 0.57 9.14
CA ILE A 92 -7.30 1.11 7.92
C ILE A 92 -7.74 0.30 6.70
N HIS A 93 -7.74 -1.03 6.79
CA HIS A 93 -8.22 -1.91 5.72
C HIS A 93 -9.68 -1.59 5.35
N LYS A 94 -10.54 -1.45 6.34
CA LYS A 94 -11.96 -1.15 6.10
C LYS A 94 -12.14 0.17 5.35
N ALA A 95 -11.43 1.22 5.76
CA ALA A 95 -11.46 2.51 5.08
C ALA A 95 -10.92 2.41 3.65
N ALA A 96 -9.83 1.67 3.46
CA ALA A 96 -9.20 1.48 2.16
C ALA A 96 -10.06 0.65 1.21
N ALA A 97 -10.71 -0.40 1.71
CA ALA A 97 -11.59 -1.25 0.90
C ALA A 97 -12.75 -0.46 0.29
N GLU A 98 -13.32 0.48 1.05
CA GLU A 98 -14.39 1.35 0.55
C GLU A 98 -13.93 2.25 -0.60
N ARG A 99 -12.62 2.54 -0.69
CA ARG A 99 -12.02 3.44 -1.70
C ARG A 99 -11.24 2.67 -2.77
N LYS A 100 -11.23 1.33 -2.72
CA LYS A 100 -10.43 0.48 -3.61
C LYS A 100 -8.96 0.87 -3.61
N CYS A 101 -8.42 1.08 -2.42
CA CYS A 101 -7.03 1.43 -2.16
C CYS A 101 -6.30 0.22 -1.56
N LEU A 102 -5.14 -0.14 -2.14
CA LEU A 102 -4.32 -1.24 -1.62
C LEU A 102 -3.55 -0.76 -0.39
N THR A 103 -3.61 -1.52 0.71
CA THR A 103 -2.81 -1.25 1.90
C THR A 103 -1.57 -2.14 1.95
N ILE A 104 -0.43 -1.52 2.24
CA ILE A 104 0.87 -2.19 2.35
C ILE A 104 1.53 -1.76 3.66
N GLY A 105 1.92 -2.71 4.47
CA GLY A 105 2.66 -2.46 5.70
C GLY A 105 3.90 -3.34 5.82
N ASP A 106 4.35 -3.55 7.04
CA ASP A 106 5.45 -4.49 7.32
C ASP A 106 4.96 -5.95 7.24
N GLY A 107 5.86 -6.91 7.51
CA GLY A 107 5.52 -8.33 7.42
C GLY A 107 4.42 -8.80 8.37
N ALA A 108 4.19 -8.10 9.47
CA ALA A 108 3.14 -8.42 10.44
C ALA A 108 1.78 -7.84 10.05
N PHE A 109 1.76 -6.84 9.19
CA PHE A 109 0.55 -6.09 8.84
C PHE A 109 -0.59 -6.97 8.31
N PRO A 110 -0.36 -7.91 7.37
CA PRO A 110 -1.44 -8.77 6.90
C PRO A 110 -2.03 -9.68 7.99
N GLY A 111 -1.22 -10.12 8.93
CA GLY A 111 -1.71 -10.92 10.07
C GLY A 111 -2.57 -10.12 11.04
N LYS A 112 -2.50 -8.79 11.00
CA LYS A 112 -3.23 -7.88 11.92
C LYS A 112 -4.43 -7.20 11.29
N GLY A 113 -4.68 -7.42 10.01
CA GLY A 113 -5.85 -6.87 9.35
C GLY A 113 -5.60 -6.15 8.03
N GLY A 114 -4.36 -5.97 7.62
CA GLY A 114 -4.00 -5.37 6.33
C GLY A 114 -4.00 -6.36 5.18
N ALA A 115 -3.74 -5.87 3.97
CA ALA A 115 -3.78 -6.68 2.77
C ALA A 115 -2.42 -7.25 2.37
N LEU A 116 -1.36 -6.44 2.45
CA LEU A 116 -0.04 -6.84 1.98
C LEU A 116 1.03 -6.32 2.93
N GLY A 117 2.11 -7.07 3.09
CA GLY A 117 3.24 -6.66 3.89
C GLY A 117 4.56 -7.07 3.27
N PHE A 118 5.59 -6.28 3.53
CA PHE A 118 6.96 -6.60 3.15
C PHE A 118 7.75 -6.99 4.40
N ALA A 119 8.33 -8.18 4.36
CA ALA A 119 9.19 -8.68 5.43
C ALA A 119 10.59 -8.95 4.88
N ILE A 120 11.55 -9.12 5.79
CA ILE A 120 12.86 -9.64 5.45
C ILE A 120 13.00 -10.98 6.16
N GLU A 121 13.29 -12.05 5.41
CA GLU A 121 13.44 -13.39 5.92
C GLU A 121 14.75 -13.96 5.36
N ALA A 122 15.64 -14.38 6.25
CA ALA A 122 16.97 -14.87 5.87
C ALA A 122 17.75 -13.86 4.98
N GLY A 123 17.60 -12.56 5.26
CA GLY A 123 18.26 -11.49 4.52
C GLY A 123 17.63 -11.16 3.16
N LYS A 124 16.51 -11.80 2.82
CA LYS A 124 15.82 -11.58 1.52
C LYS A 124 14.45 -10.95 1.73
N PRO A 125 14.02 -10.06 0.81
CA PRO A 125 12.67 -9.52 0.84
C PRO A 125 11.65 -10.64 0.66
N LYS A 126 10.58 -10.59 1.46
CA LYS A 126 9.45 -11.50 1.36
C LYS A 126 8.16 -10.72 1.30
N ILE A 127 7.29 -11.11 0.38
CA ILE A 127 5.97 -10.51 0.23
C ILE A 127 4.96 -11.41 0.92
N VAL A 128 4.16 -10.81 1.82
CA VAL A 128 3.08 -11.51 2.53
C VAL A 128 1.76 -10.91 2.06
N ILE A 129 0.85 -11.73 1.57
CA ILE A 129 -0.43 -11.27 1.01
C ILE A 129 -1.58 -11.96 1.74
N HIS A 130 -2.53 -11.16 2.23
CA HIS A 130 -3.84 -11.67 2.62
C HIS A 130 -4.75 -11.56 1.39
N ARG A 131 -5.00 -12.70 0.75
CA ARG A 131 -5.65 -12.72 -0.56
C ARG A 131 -7.04 -12.09 -0.54
N GLN A 132 -7.88 -12.46 0.43
CA GLN A 132 -9.24 -11.94 0.51
C GLN A 132 -9.24 -10.42 0.75
N ARG A 133 -8.40 -9.92 1.65
CA ARG A 133 -8.35 -8.49 1.93
C ARG A 133 -7.83 -7.69 0.75
N SER A 134 -6.87 -8.21 -0.02
CA SER A 134 -6.45 -7.52 -1.24
C SER A 134 -7.58 -7.45 -2.26
N LYS A 135 -8.39 -8.50 -2.39
CA LYS A 135 -9.59 -8.46 -3.24
C LYS A 135 -10.62 -7.44 -2.73
N ASP A 136 -10.84 -7.36 -1.44
CA ASP A 136 -11.73 -6.38 -0.83
C ASP A 136 -11.29 -4.95 -1.15
N GLU A 137 -9.97 -4.73 -1.24
CA GLU A 137 -9.38 -3.44 -1.63
C GLU A 137 -9.36 -3.23 -3.15
N GLY A 138 -9.95 -4.11 -3.91
CA GLY A 138 -10.11 -3.97 -5.36
C GLY A 138 -8.94 -4.49 -6.18
N VAL A 139 -7.96 -5.14 -5.55
CA VAL A 139 -6.76 -5.63 -6.21
C VAL A 139 -6.96 -7.04 -6.75
N ASP A 140 -6.42 -7.30 -7.94
CA ASP A 140 -6.42 -8.63 -8.55
C ASP A 140 -4.99 -9.00 -8.94
N PHE A 141 -4.26 -9.60 -7.99
CA PHE A 141 -2.88 -10.02 -8.22
C PHE A 141 -2.80 -11.22 -9.17
N SER A 142 -1.85 -11.15 -10.10
CA SER A 142 -1.59 -12.24 -11.02
C SER A 142 -1.03 -13.48 -10.30
N ALA A 143 -1.20 -14.64 -10.92
CA ALA A 143 -0.66 -15.89 -10.39
C ALA A 143 0.86 -15.84 -10.20
N ASP A 144 1.57 -15.10 -11.04
CA ASP A 144 3.02 -14.98 -10.95
C ASP A 144 3.47 -14.39 -9.60
N LEU A 145 2.77 -13.37 -9.11
CA LEU A 145 3.06 -12.81 -7.79
C LEU A 145 2.65 -13.78 -6.68
N LEU A 146 1.47 -14.37 -6.78
CA LEU A 146 0.95 -15.25 -5.73
C LEU A 146 1.83 -16.50 -5.54
N GLN A 147 2.54 -16.96 -6.57
CA GLN A 147 3.45 -18.10 -6.47
C GLN A 147 4.70 -17.79 -5.66
N ILE A 148 5.18 -16.56 -5.65
CA ILE A 148 6.41 -16.17 -4.94
C ILE A 148 6.13 -15.53 -3.58
N ALA A 149 4.87 -15.20 -3.28
CA ALA A 149 4.45 -14.60 -2.04
C ALA A 149 4.01 -15.64 -1.03
N LYS A 150 4.09 -15.30 0.26
CA LYS A 150 3.40 -16.03 1.30
C LYS A 150 1.95 -15.57 1.32
N VAL A 151 1.03 -16.47 0.98
CA VAL A 151 -0.40 -16.16 0.92
C VAL A 151 -1.09 -16.65 2.18
N LEU A 152 -1.79 -15.75 2.85
CA LEU A 152 -2.59 -16.06 4.03
C LEU A 152 -4.05 -16.33 3.67
#